data_0a65e367cd26b3e177f3fa58ed52955e
#
_entry.id   0a65e367cd26b3e177f3fa58ed52955e
#
_cell.length_a   1.000
_cell.length_b   1.000
_cell.length_c   1.000
_cell.angle_alpha   90.00
_cell.angle_beta   90.00
_cell.angle_gamma   90.00
#
_symmetry.space_group_name_H-M   'P 1'
#
loop_
_entity.id
_entity.type
_entity.pdbx_description
1 polymer ?
#
loop_
_entity_poly.entity_id
_entity_poly.type
_entity_poly.pdbx_seq_one_letter_code
_entity_poly.pdbx_strand_id
1 'polypeptide(L)'
;MLEILSHDFMVNALIGSIVLSITAPILGMFVVSRRISLVGDTLSHLAFAGIAIGVFLDFFPFLTTIAFSIIASLLLLKLMQSKILNSDAVLAVFFSSSMAIGTVLLSLSQQIININEILFGSLLWITTQDIIYQLVVGVSVVVITIFSYKKCFIISIDHDLSRVNNTNVNFYDNLLIVLTSILIVVSVRMVGVLLISSLLVLPILIALQLTNNFRNTIFIAIGVSLLCSLSGVTSSYYLSSHPSIIPPSGLIVILLSAIFTIVLIKNNLKIDNKLESNF
;
A
#
# COMPACT_ATOMS: atom_id res chain seq x y z
N MET A 1 -10.65 7.77 -25.58
CA MET A 1 -9.52 6.94 -25.12
C MET A 1 -8.19 7.31 -25.79
N LEU A 2 -8.14 7.58 -27.09
CA LEU A 2 -6.90 7.98 -27.77
C LEU A 2 -6.35 9.34 -27.29
N GLU A 3 -7.21 10.27 -26.91
CA GLU A 3 -6.79 11.57 -26.35
C GLU A 3 -6.08 11.45 -24.98
N ILE A 4 -6.45 10.47 -24.16
CA ILE A 4 -5.81 10.23 -22.86
C ILE A 4 -4.34 9.79 -23.03
N LEU A 5 -4.07 8.99 -24.06
CA LEU A 5 -2.73 8.50 -24.37
C LEU A 5 -1.82 9.53 -25.08
N SER A 6 -2.38 10.68 -25.50
CA SER A 6 -1.59 11.77 -26.08
C SER A 6 -0.86 12.62 -25.03
N HIS A 7 -1.19 12.48 -23.75
CA HIS A 7 -0.57 13.21 -22.65
C HIS A 7 0.42 12.32 -21.90
N ASP A 8 1.70 12.66 -21.94
CA ASP A 8 2.77 11.86 -21.31
C ASP A 8 2.53 11.60 -19.81
N PHE A 9 1.99 12.58 -19.08
CA PHE A 9 1.68 12.43 -17.66
C PHE A 9 0.61 11.36 -17.40
N MET A 10 -0.38 11.21 -18.31
CA MET A 10 -1.42 10.19 -18.17
C MET A 10 -0.89 8.79 -18.46
N VAL A 11 -0.03 8.65 -19.45
CA VAL A 11 0.65 7.37 -19.75
C VAL A 11 1.47 6.95 -18.54
N ASN A 12 2.22 7.89 -17.98
CA ASN A 12 3.03 7.66 -16.78
C ASN A 12 2.19 7.24 -15.57
N ALA A 13 1.07 7.93 -15.34
CA ALA A 13 0.13 7.60 -14.28
C ALA A 13 -0.49 6.21 -14.44
N LEU A 14 -0.88 5.84 -15.67
CA LEU A 14 -1.42 4.51 -15.97
C LEU A 14 -0.38 3.40 -15.75
N ILE A 15 0.85 3.58 -16.22
CA ILE A 15 1.92 2.61 -16.01
C ILE A 15 2.20 2.43 -14.52
N GLY A 16 2.38 3.53 -13.78
CA GLY A 16 2.62 3.49 -12.34
C GLY A 16 1.49 2.81 -11.57
N SER A 17 0.24 3.13 -11.92
CA SER A 17 -0.93 2.51 -11.29
C SER A 17 -1.05 1.01 -11.59
N ILE A 18 -0.71 0.56 -12.81
CA ILE A 18 -0.68 -0.86 -13.18
C ILE A 18 0.37 -1.61 -12.35
N VAL A 19 1.60 -1.08 -12.28
CA VAL A 19 2.67 -1.72 -11.53
C VAL A 19 2.29 -1.85 -10.05
N LEU A 20 1.75 -0.79 -9.46
CA LEU A 20 1.31 -0.80 -8.08
C LEU A 20 0.13 -1.74 -7.83
N SER A 21 -0.82 -1.79 -8.76
CA SER A 21 -1.99 -2.68 -8.68
C SER A 21 -1.63 -4.17 -8.74
N ILE A 22 -0.46 -4.51 -9.26
CA ILE A 22 0.07 -5.88 -9.24
C ILE A 22 0.88 -6.11 -7.95
N THR A 23 1.79 -5.20 -7.63
CA THR A 23 2.77 -5.40 -6.56
C THR A 23 2.18 -5.24 -5.16
N ALA A 24 1.29 -4.26 -4.95
CA ALA A 24 0.70 -4.01 -3.64
C ALA A 24 -0.16 -5.18 -3.13
N PRO A 25 -1.08 -5.79 -3.91
CA PRO A 25 -1.83 -6.95 -3.43
C PRO A 25 -0.97 -8.18 -3.14
N ILE A 26 0.15 -8.38 -3.85
CA ILE A 26 1.06 -9.49 -3.59
C ILE A 26 1.66 -9.40 -2.19
N LEU A 27 2.17 -8.24 -1.79
CA LEU A 27 2.67 -8.01 -0.43
C LEU A 27 1.52 -7.93 0.58
N GLY A 28 0.43 -7.27 0.22
CA GLY A 28 -0.75 -7.10 1.05
C GLY A 28 -1.35 -8.43 1.52
N MET A 29 -1.30 -9.47 0.68
CA MET A 29 -1.78 -10.80 1.08
C MET A 29 -1.06 -11.33 2.32
N PHE A 30 0.26 -11.16 2.40
CA PHE A 30 1.04 -11.59 3.56
C PHE A 30 0.79 -10.71 4.78
N VAL A 31 0.61 -9.41 4.58
CA VAL A 31 0.29 -8.44 5.64
C VAL A 31 -1.08 -8.72 6.25
N VAL A 32 -2.11 -8.89 5.41
CA VAL A 32 -3.48 -9.16 5.85
C VAL A 32 -3.60 -10.55 6.51
N SER A 33 -2.95 -11.58 5.96
CA SER A 33 -2.95 -12.93 6.54
C SER A 33 -2.34 -13.00 7.94
N ARG A 34 -1.40 -12.10 8.26
CA ARG A 34 -0.78 -11.96 9.58
C ARG A 34 -1.59 -11.09 10.55
N ARG A 35 -2.76 -10.60 10.14
CA ARG A 35 -3.64 -9.72 10.94
C ARG A 35 -2.99 -8.40 11.35
N ILE A 36 -2.08 -7.87 10.53
CA ILE A 36 -1.40 -6.59 10.74
C ILE A 36 -1.73 -5.58 9.62
N SER A 37 -3.00 -5.51 9.23
CA SER A 37 -3.46 -4.71 8.08
C SER A 37 -3.11 -3.22 8.22
N LEU A 38 -3.04 -2.67 9.42
CA LEU A 38 -2.68 -1.26 9.69
C LEU A 38 -1.19 -0.96 9.42
N VAL A 39 -0.34 -1.97 9.19
CA VAL A 39 1.08 -1.77 8.86
C VAL A 39 1.24 -0.95 7.59
N GLY A 40 0.38 -1.16 6.57
CA GLY A 40 0.42 -0.39 5.33
C GLY A 40 0.26 1.10 5.56
N ASP A 41 -0.74 1.49 6.36
CA ASP A 41 -0.98 2.90 6.73
C ASP A 41 0.19 3.46 7.54
N THR A 42 0.63 2.73 8.56
CA THR A 42 1.75 3.17 9.41
C THR A 42 3.03 3.40 8.61
N LEU A 43 3.40 2.46 7.72
CA LEU A 43 4.57 2.59 6.86
C LEU A 43 4.45 3.76 5.87
N SER A 44 3.23 4.02 5.36
CA SER A 44 2.99 5.15 4.46
C SER A 44 3.19 6.50 5.17
N HIS A 45 2.76 6.61 6.43
CA HIS A 45 3.02 7.80 7.24
C HIS A 45 4.47 7.91 7.70
N LEU A 46 5.16 6.79 7.91
CA LEU A 46 6.62 6.80 8.12
C LEU A 46 7.36 7.31 6.89
N ALA A 47 6.93 6.94 5.68
CA ALA A 47 7.49 7.51 4.46
C ALA A 47 7.23 9.03 4.36
N PHE A 48 6.04 9.50 4.75
CA PHE A 48 5.72 10.92 4.85
C PHE A 48 6.68 11.65 5.81
N ALA A 49 6.92 11.11 7.01
CA ALA A 49 7.88 11.67 7.95
C ALA A 49 9.31 11.69 7.37
N GLY A 50 9.71 10.63 6.66
CA GLY A 50 11.00 10.55 5.98
C GLY A 50 11.19 11.62 4.91
N ILE A 51 10.15 11.91 4.12
CA ILE A 51 10.16 13.03 3.15
C ILE A 51 10.35 14.36 3.90
N ALA A 52 9.58 14.56 4.97
CA ALA A 52 9.65 15.79 5.77
C ALA A 52 11.04 16.02 6.38
N ILE A 53 11.68 14.97 6.88
CA ILE A 53 13.07 15.03 7.39
C ILE A 53 14.04 15.43 6.27
N GLY A 54 13.92 14.81 5.10
CA GLY A 54 14.79 15.12 3.97
C GLY A 54 14.65 16.56 3.47
N VAL A 55 13.42 17.06 3.43
CA VAL A 55 13.12 18.46 3.07
C VAL A 55 13.66 19.43 4.10
N PHE A 56 13.45 19.14 5.39
CA PHE A 56 13.91 20.01 6.49
C PHE A 56 15.43 20.11 6.56
N LEU A 57 16.13 18.97 6.30
CA LEU A 57 17.61 18.94 6.29
C LEU A 57 18.22 19.43 4.97
N ASP A 58 17.40 19.75 3.97
CA ASP A 58 17.84 20.09 2.62
C ASP A 58 18.82 19.08 2.02
N PHE A 59 18.57 17.77 2.31
CA PHE A 59 19.43 16.67 1.91
C PHE A 59 18.62 15.58 1.20
N PHE A 60 18.89 15.38 -0.09
CA PHE A 60 18.31 14.33 -0.96
C PHE A 60 17.05 13.65 -0.39
N PRO A 61 15.85 14.27 -0.50
CA PRO A 61 14.64 13.78 0.19
C PRO A 61 14.28 12.32 -0.09
N PHE A 62 14.60 11.84 -1.30
CA PHE A 62 14.34 10.45 -1.67
C PHE A 62 15.20 9.45 -0.88
N LEU A 63 16.50 9.74 -0.75
CA LEU A 63 17.42 8.86 -0.04
C LEU A 63 17.14 8.85 1.48
N THR A 64 16.87 10.02 2.06
CA THR A 64 16.50 10.14 3.48
C THR A 64 15.21 9.40 3.77
N THR A 65 14.22 9.46 2.87
CA THR A 65 12.95 8.73 3.03
C THR A 65 13.16 7.23 3.04
N ILE A 66 13.97 6.69 2.10
CA ILE A 66 14.28 5.25 2.07
C ILE A 66 14.99 4.83 3.36
N ALA A 67 16.05 5.52 3.74
CA ALA A 67 16.85 5.18 4.92
C ALA A 67 15.99 5.23 6.21
N PHE A 68 15.26 6.33 6.41
CA PHE A 68 14.39 6.50 7.56
C PHE A 68 13.29 5.43 7.62
N SER A 69 12.62 5.17 6.49
CA SER A 69 11.51 4.21 6.44
C SER A 69 11.98 2.77 6.70
N ILE A 70 13.17 2.38 6.22
CA ILE A 70 13.74 1.07 6.51
C ILE A 70 14.07 0.94 8.00
N ILE A 71 14.77 1.92 8.58
CA ILE A 71 15.14 1.90 10.00
C ILE A 71 13.88 1.87 10.88
N ALA A 72 12.93 2.75 10.60
CA ALA A 72 11.69 2.84 11.36
C ALA A 72 10.82 1.60 11.22
N SER A 73 10.76 0.97 10.03
CA SER A 73 10.01 -0.27 9.81
C SER A 73 10.60 -1.47 10.55
N LEU A 74 11.93 -1.57 10.63
CA LEU A 74 12.61 -2.60 11.41
C LEU A 74 12.41 -2.39 12.91
N LEU A 75 12.46 -1.14 13.38
CA LEU A 75 12.19 -0.80 14.77
C LEU A 75 10.74 -1.13 15.16
N LEU A 76 9.79 -0.76 14.29
CA LEU A 76 8.36 -1.08 14.44
C LEU A 76 8.16 -2.60 14.58
N LEU A 77 8.73 -3.40 13.68
CA LEU A 77 8.63 -4.85 13.75
C LEU A 77 9.22 -5.43 15.04
N LYS A 78 10.39 -4.95 15.45
CA LYS A 78 11.04 -5.37 16.69
C LYS A 78 10.17 -5.09 17.92
N LEU A 79 9.50 -3.94 17.96
CA LEU A 79 8.59 -3.59 19.06
C LEU A 79 7.31 -4.44 19.03
N MET A 80 6.75 -4.73 17.85
CA MET A 80 5.62 -5.64 17.74
C MET A 80 5.95 -7.06 18.20
N GLN A 81 7.17 -7.54 17.93
CA GLN A 81 7.64 -8.87 18.34
C GLN A 81 7.98 -8.95 19.82
N SER A 82 8.23 -7.84 20.50
CA SER A 82 8.61 -7.82 21.93
C SER A 82 7.49 -8.26 22.88
N LYS A 83 6.24 -8.31 22.40
CA LYS A 83 5.05 -8.68 23.19
C LYS A 83 4.80 -7.80 24.45
N ILE A 84 5.54 -6.71 24.60
CA ILE A 84 5.35 -5.73 25.70
C ILE A 84 4.05 -4.96 25.47
N LEU A 85 3.77 -4.63 24.22
CA LEU A 85 2.57 -3.92 23.80
C LEU A 85 1.84 -4.73 22.72
N ASN A 86 0.53 -4.56 22.62
CA ASN A 86 -0.24 -5.10 21.52
C ASN A 86 0.22 -4.48 20.20
N SER A 87 0.26 -5.28 19.14
CA SER A 87 0.70 -4.82 17.81
C SER A 87 -0.05 -3.57 17.34
N ASP A 88 -1.36 -3.49 17.60
CA ASP A 88 -2.18 -2.34 17.22
C ASP A 88 -1.78 -1.06 17.98
N ALA A 89 -1.39 -1.17 19.25
CA ALA A 89 -0.91 -0.03 20.03
C ALA A 89 0.43 0.49 19.49
N VAL A 90 1.35 -0.42 19.12
CA VAL A 90 2.63 -0.04 18.50
C VAL A 90 2.38 0.68 17.17
N LEU A 91 1.51 0.12 16.33
CA LEU A 91 1.14 0.72 15.05
C LEU A 91 0.53 2.12 15.23
N ALA A 92 -0.39 2.29 16.19
CA ALA A 92 -1.02 3.58 16.46
C ALA A 92 -0.01 4.66 16.92
N VAL A 93 0.96 4.29 17.76
CA VAL A 93 2.01 5.21 18.22
C VAL A 93 2.89 5.65 17.05
N PHE A 94 3.36 4.69 16.23
CA PHE A 94 4.19 5.00 15.06
C PHE A 94 3.44 5.83 14.01
N PHE A 95 2.17 5.52 13.77
CA PHE A 95 1.30 6.29 12.89
C PHE A 95 1.17 7.74 13.37
N SER A 96 0.77 7.95 14.62
CA SER A 96 0.55 9.30 15.17
C SER A 96 1.84 10.10 15.26
N SER A 97 2.95 9.47 15.70
CA SER A 97 4.24 10.16 15.83
C SER A 97 4.82 10.53 14.47
N SER A 98 4.71 9.67 13.47
CA SER A 98 5.20 9.97 12.12
C SER A 98 4.40 11.11 11.48
N MET A 99 3.08 11.15 11.66
CA MET A 99 2.25 12.25 11.18
C MET A 99 2.61 13.57 11.85
N ALA A 100 2.81 13.55 13.18
CA ALA A 100 3.21 14.73 13.94
C ALA A 100 4.61 15.24 13.52
N ILE A 101 5.60 14.34 13.43
CA ILE A 101 6.96 14.70 12.98
C ILE A 101 6.91 15.30 11.57
N GLY A 102 6.20 14.63 10.65
CA GLY A 102 6.07 15.10 9.27
C GLY A 102 5.46 16.49 9.17
N THR A 103 4.34 16.74 9.83
CA THR A 103 3.65 18.04 9.79
C THR A 103 4.46 19.15 10.44
N VAL A 104 5.10 18.89 11.58
CA VAL A 104 5.93 19.89 12.28
C VAL A 104 7.15 20.28 11.45
N LEU A 105 7.88 19.28 10.92
CA LEU A 105 9.08 19.55 10.12
C LEU A 105 8.77 20.26 8.81
N LEU A 106 7.69 19.92 8.12
CA LEU A 106 7.25 20.63 6.92
C LEU A 106 6.82 22.06 7.24
N SER A 107 6.18 22.30 8.38
CA SER A 107 5.80 23.65 8.82
C SER A 107 7.02 24.53 9.17
N LEU A 108 8.12 23.92 9.62
CA LEU A 108 9.37 24.59 9.93
C LEU A 108 10.26 24.77 8.69
N SER A 109 10.02 24.00 7.63
CA SER A 109 10.78 24.11 6.39
C SER A 109 10.43 25.41 5.67
N GLN A 110 11.43 26.06 5.07
CA GLN A 110 11.22 27.28 4.25
C GLN A 110 10.69 26.96 2.84
N GLN A 111 10.57 25.68 2.51
CA GLN A 111 10.07 25.23 1.20
C GLN A 111 8.55 25.18 1.22
N ILE A 112 7.94 25.78 0.19
CA ILE A 112 6.49 25.72 0.00
C ILE A 112 6.13 24.33 -0.59
N ILE A 113 5.96 23.34 0.28
CA ILE A 113 5.52 22.04 -0.13
C ILE A 113 4.05 21.87 0.24
N ASN A 114 3.27 21.48 -0.75
CA ASN A 114 1.86 21.22 -0.54
C ASN A 114 1.66 19.82 0.08
N ILE A 115 1.33 19.78 1.37
CA ILE A 115 1.09 18.54 2.10
C ILE A 115 0.04 17.67 1.40
N ASN A 116 -0.98 18.30 0.78
CA ASN A 116 -1.99 17.57 0.04
C ASN A 116 -1.42 16.79 -1.15
N GLU A 117 -0.37 17.29 -1.80
CA GLU A 117 0.29 16.58 -2.90
C GLU A 117 0.97 15.30 -2.44
N ILE A 118 1.56 15.31 -1.23
CA ILE A 118 2.18 14.11 -0.67
C ILE A 118 1.10 13.10 -0.23
N LEU A 119 0.01 13.56 0.38
CA LEU A 119 -1.04 12.68 0.89
C LEU A 119 -1.86 12.03 -0.23
N PHE A 120 -2.22 12.81 -1.25
CA PHE A 120 -3.08 12.35 -2.34
C PHE A 120 -2.33 11.96 -3.62
N GLY A 121 -1.02 12.22 -3.65
CA GLY A 121 -0.19 12.04 -4.84
C GLY A 121 -0.40 13.16 -5.85
N SER A 122 0.57 13.35 -6.72
CA SER A 122 0.50 14.32 -7.81
C SER A 122 0.79 13.62 -9.13
N LEU A 123 -0.26 13.16 -9.80
CA LEU A 123 -0.14 12.53 -11.11
C LEU A 123 0.43 13.47 -12.18
N LEU A 124 0.28 14.78 -11.98
CA LEU A 124 0.75 15.79 -12.95
C LEU A 124 2.27 15.96 -12.98
N TRP A 125 2.95 15.57 -11.90
CA TRP A 125 4.40 15.76 -11.72
C TRP A 125 5.21 14.46 -11.80
N ILE A 126 4.60 13.36 -12.29
CA ILE A 126 5.28 12.07 -12.45
C ILE A 126 6.32 12.18 -13.55
N THR A 127 7.57 12.01 -13.18
CA THR A 127 8.68 11.96 -14.14
C THR A 127 8.92 10.55 -14.66
N THR A 128 9.53 10.44 -15.83
CA THR A 128 9.95 9.12 -16.38
C THR A 128 10.90 8.39 -15.44
N GLN A 129 11.70 9.13 -14.66
CA GLN A 129 12.59 8.53 -13.67
C GLN A 129 11.82 7.87 -12.51
N ASP A 130 10.74 8.47 -12.05
CA ASP A 130 9.89 7.89 -11.00
C ASP A 130 9.30 6.55 -11.46
N ILE A 131 8.88 6.45 -12.73
CA ILE A 131 8.37 5.20 -13.31
C ILE A 131 9.47 4.12 -13.37
N ILE A 132 10.67 4.48 -13.77
CA ILE A 132 11.79 3.54 -13.80
C ILE A 132 12.06 2.99 -12.40
N TYR A 133 12.11 3.86 -11.39
CA TYR A 133 12.26 3.43 -9.99
C TYR A 133 11.12 2.51 -9.55
N GLN A 134 9.89 2.86 -9.87
CA GLN A 134 8.71 2.05 -9.58
C GLN A 134 8.76 0.67 -10.26
N LEU A 135 9.15 0.61 -11.53
CA LEU A 135 9.28 -0.65 -12.28
C LEU A 135 10.39 -1.53 -11.68
N VAL A 136 11.56 -0.96 -11.42
CA VAL A 136 12.70 -1.70 -10.85
C VAL A 136 12.32 -2.26 -9.46
N VAL A 137 11.75 -1.44 -8.60
CA VAL A 137 11.31 -1.87 -7.26
C VAL A 137 10.15 -2.86 -7.38
N GLY A 138 9.15 -2.59 -8.22
CA GLY A 138 8.01 -3.49 -8.42
C GLY A 138 8.44 -4.88 -8.90
N VAL A 139 9.31 -4.95 -9.92
CA VAL A 139 9.85 -6.22 -10.40
C VAL A 139 10.66 -6.93 -9.33
N SER A 140 11.54 -6.21 -8.60
CA SER A 140 12.34 -6.80 -7.54
C SER A 140 11.47 -7.35 -6.40
N VAL A 141 10.43 -6.63 -5.99
CA VAL A 141 9.44 -7.09 -5.00
C VAL A 141 8.76 -8.38 -5.45
N VAL A 142 8.27 -8.43 -6.69
CA VAL A 142 7.61 -9.62 -7.24
C VAL A 142 8.57 -10.82 -7.26
N VAL A 143 9.77 -10.63 -7.78
CA VAL A 143 10.78 -11.68 -7.87
C VAL A 143 11.14 -12.22 -6.49
N ILE A 144 11.49 -11.35 -5.54
CA ILE A 144 11.86 -11.76 -4.17
C ILE A 144 10.69 -12.47 -3.49
N THR A 145 9.47 -11.97 -3.67
CA THR A 145 8.26 -12.57 -3.08
C THR A 145 7.98 -13.95 -3.68
N ILE A 146 8.16 -14.15 -4.98
CA ILE A 146 8.00 -15.47 -5.62
C ILE A 146 9.03 -16.47 -5.06
N PHE A 147 10.30 -16.08 -4.95
CA PHE A 147 11.34 -16.96 -4.37
C PHE A 147 11.08 -17.28 -2.90
N SER A 148 10.55 -16.33 -2.15
CA SER A 148 10.26 -16.47 -0.71
C SER A 148 8.84 -17.02 -0.44
N TYR A 149 8.01 -17.21 -1.48
CA TYR A 149 6.58 -17.50 -1.37
C TYR A 149 6.27 -18.65 -0.41
N LYS A 150 6.92 -19.81 -0.61
CA LYS A 150 6.65 -21.01 0.20
C LYS A 150 6.90 -20.77 1.69
N LYS A 151 8.01 -20.11 2.02
CA LYS A 151 8.38 -19.83 3.41
C LYS A 151 7.50 -18.74 4.03
N CYS A 152 7.24 -17.66 3.30
CA CYS A 152 6.33 -16.61 3.75
C CYS A 152 4.89 -17.13 3.93
N PHE A 153 4.42 -18.05 3.06
CA PHE A 153 3.11 -18.69 3.16
C PHE A 153 2.98 -19.52 4.44
N ILE A 154 3.95 -20.38 4.74
CA ILE A 154 3.94 -21.24 5.95
C ILE A 154 3.96 -20.34 7.21
N ILE A 155 4.79 -19.30 7.24
CA ILE A 155 4.87 -18.35 8.36
C ILE A 155 3.54 -17.59 8.54
N SER A 156 2.83 -17.30 7.46
CA SER A 156 1.53 -16.59 7.51
C SER A 156 0.38 -17.45 8.02
N ILE A 157 0.49 -18.78 7.92
CA ILE A 157 -0.52 -19.70 8.45
C ILE A 157 -0.24 -20.01 9.92
N ASP A 158 0.99 -20.41 10.24
CA ASP A 158 1.37 -20.77 11.60
C ASP A 158 2.83 -20.39 11.89
N HIS A 159 2.98 -19.38 12.76
CA HIS A 159 4.25 -18.83 13.14
C HIS A 159 5.10 -19.80 14.00
N ASP A 160 4.44 -20.64 14.82
CA ASP A 160 5.12 -21.55 15.75
C ASP A 160 5.56 -22.82 15.02
N LEU A 161 4.73 -23.37 14.13
CA LEU A 161 5.09 -24.47 13.22
C LEU A 161 6.27 -24.13 12.32
N SER A 162 6.38 -22.86 11.90
CA SER A 162 7.48 -22.40 11.07
C SER A 162 8.82 -22.43 11.79
N ARG A 163 8.82 -22.17 13.10
CA ARG A 163 10.03 -22.25 13.94
C ARG A 163 10.51 -23.68 14.11
N VAL A 164 9.59 -24.64 14.26
CA VAL A 164 9.92 -26.07 14.37
C VAL A 164 10.57 -26.60 13.08
N ASN A 165 10.16 -26.07 11.93
CA ASN A 165 10.70 -26.45 10.61
C ASN A 165 12.02 -25.76 10.24
N ASN A 166 12.79 -25.27 11.21
CA ASN A 166 14.09 -24.60 11.03
C ASN A 166 14.05 -23.40 10.04
N THR A 167 12.89 -22.79 9.82
CA THR A 167 12.80 -21.56 9.03
C THR A 167 13.17 -20.36 9.89
N ASN A 168 14.07 -19.54 9.40
CA ASN A 168 14.43 -18.29 10.08
C ASN A 168 13.30 -17.26 9.94
N VAL A 169 12.29 -17.39 10.82
CA VAL A 169 11.06 -16.58 10.79
C VAL A 169 11.39 -15.09 10.84
N ASN A 170 12.31 -14.68 11.72
CA ASN A 170 12.69 -13.27 11.86
C ASN A 170 13.27 -12.68 10.57
N PHE A 171 14.01 -13.48 9.79
CA PHE A 171 14.54 -13.02 8.51
C PHE A 171 13.42 -12.74 7.51
N TYR A 172 12.44 -13.64 7.37
CA TYR A 172 11.33 -13.45 6.43
C TYR A 172 10.35 -12.37 6.87
N ASP A 173 10.18 -12.16 8.17
CA ASP A 173 9.39 -11.05 8.70
C ASP A 173 10.06 -9.71 8.39
N ASN A 174 11.37 -9.60 8.66
CA ASN A 174 12.16 -8.41 8.31
C ASN A 174 12.13 -8.15 6.79
N LEU A 175 12.30 -9.21 5.99
CA LEU A 175 12.28 -9.12 4.54
C LEU A 175 10.95 -8.53 4.04
N LEU A 176 9.81 -9.07 4.50
CA LEU A 176 8.50 -8.60 4.07
C LEU A 176 8.23 -7.14 4.46
N ILE A 177 8.57 -6.76 5.69
CA ILE A 177 8.37 -5.39 6.15
C ILE A 177 9.25 -4.41 5.38
N VAL A 178 10.52 -4.75 5.16
CA VAL A 178 11.43 -3.91 4.37
C VAL A 178 10.98 -3.79 2.91
N LEU A 179 10.58 -4.89 2.28
CA LEU A 179 10.04 -4.85 0.90
C LEU A 179 8.78 -3.98 0.82
N THR A 180 7.87 -4.12 1.80
CA THR A 180 6.66 -3.29 1.84
C THR A 180 7.02 -1.81 2.04
N SER A 181 7.96 -1.51 2.93
CA SER A 181 8.43 -0.14 3.18
C SER A 181 9.05 0.48 1.93
N ILE A 182 9.93 -0.24 1.22
CA ILE A 182 10.56 0.25 -0.02
C ILE A 182 9.52 0.47 -1.12
N LEU A 183 8.58 -0.48 -1.30
CA LEU A 183 7.49 -0.31 -2.27
C LEU A 183 6.68 0.95 -1.98
N ILE A 184 6.33 1.18 -0.71
CA ILE A 184 5.57 2.35 -0.27
C ILE A 184 6.35 3.63 -0.56
N VAL A 185 7.62 3.72 -0.16
CA VAL A 185 8.44 4.92 -0.34
C VAL A 185 8.53 5.34 -1.81
N VAL A 186 8.77 4.39 -2.70
CA VAL A 186 8.87 4.68 -4.14
C VAL A 186 7.52 5.11 -4.72
N SER A 187 6.44 4.51 -4.22
CA SER A 187 5.10 4.75 -4.76
C SER A 187 4.40 5.98 -4.18
N VAL A 188 4.77 6.42 -2.96
CA VAL A 188 4.13 7.59 -2.29
C VAL A 188 4.20 8.85 -3.15
N ARG A 189 5.33 9.11 -3.82
CA ARG A 189 5.50 10.29 -4.67
C ARG A 189 4.52 10.33 -5.84
N MET A 190 4.20 9.16 -6.40
CA MET A 190 3.32 9.06 -7.58
C MET A 190 1.85 9.05 -7.20
N VAL A 191 1.50 8.26 -6.21
CA VAL A 191 0.12 7.84 -5.97
C VAL A 191 -0.43 8.36 -4.64
N GLY A 192 0.45 8.84 -3.79
CA GLY A 192 0.13 9.36 -2.46
C GLY A 192 -0.01 8.27 -1.39
N VAL A 193 0.06 8.72 -0.14
CA VAL A 193 -0.01 7.89 1.06
C VAL A 193 -1.32 7.09 1.12
N LEU A 194 -2.44 7.75 0.83
CA LEU A 194 -3.79 7.20 0.97
C LEU A 194 -4.07 6.04 0.02
N LEU A 195 -3.60 6.11 -1.23
CA LEU A 195 -3.90 5.06 -2.20
C LEU A 195 -3.06 3.81 -1.97
N ILE A 196 -1.80 3.96 -1.57
CA ILE A 196 -0.91 2.80 -1.35
C ILE A 196 -1.43 1.90 -0.24
N SER A 197 -1.79 2.48 0.91
CA SER A 197 -2.34 1.73 2.03
C SER A 197 -3.63 1.01 1.65
N SER A 198 -4.49 1.69 0.89
CA SER A 198 -5.74 1.12 0.40
C SER A 198 -5.53 -0.03 -0.57
N LEU A 199 -4.59 0.08 -1.52
CA LEU A 199 -4.26 -0.98 -2.48
C LEU A 199 -3.58 -2.20 -1.84
N LEU A 200 -2.90 -2.02 -0.71
CA LEU A 200 -2.35 -3.13 0.06
C LEU A 200 -3.42 -3.97 0.75
N VAL A 201 -4.53 -3.38 1.18
CA VAL A 201 -5.49 -4.03 2.07
C VAL A 201 -6.82 -4.32 1.40
N LEU A 202 -7.48 -3.32 0.78
CA LEU A 202 -8.85 -3.45 0.27
C LEU A 202 -9.02 -4.54 -0.80
N PRO A 203 -8.15 -4.66 -1.82
CA PRO A 203 -8.31 -5.70 -2.83
C PRO A 203 -8.22 -7.11 -2.24
N ILE A 204 -7.38 -7.29 -1.21
CA ILE A 204 -7.24 -8.57 -0.51
C ILE A 204 -8.49 -8.89 0.29
N LEU A 205 -9.03 -7.91 1.04
CA LEU A 205 -10.26 -8.10 1.80
C LEU A 205 -11.45 -8.44 0.89
N ILE A 206 -11.53 -7.82 -0.30
CA ILE A 206 -12.54 -8.17 -1.31
C ILE A 206 -12.34 -9.60 -1.79
N ALA A 207 -11.12 -9.98 -2.13
CA ALA A 207 -10.81 -11.29 -2.65
C ALA A 207 -11.04 -12.41 -1.63
N LEU A 208 -10.75 -12.19 -0.35
CA LEU A 208 -11.04 -13.11 0.75
C LEU A 208 -12.53 -13.38 0.95
N GLN A 209 -13.39 -12.43 0.58
CA GLN A 209 -14.85 -12.64 0.58
C GLN A 209 -15.33 -13.52 -0.59
N LEU A 210 -14.52 -13.65 -1.65
CA LEU A 210 -14.88 -14.36 -2.88
C LEU A 210 -14.27 -15.77 -2.96
N THR A 211 -13.14 -16.02 -2.27
CA THR A 211 -12.43 -17.30 -2.32
C THR A 211 -11.69 -17.60 -1.03
N ASN A 212 -11.58 -18.91 -0.72
CA ASN A 212 -10.84 -19.42 0.45
C ASN A 212 -9.41 -19.89 0.09
N ASN A 213 -9.04 -19.86 -1.18
CA ASN A 213 -7.73 -20.33 -1.63
C ASN A 213 -6.73 -19.18 -1.67
N PHE A 214 -5.65 -19.26 -0.89
CA PHE A 214 -4.59 -18.23 -0.81
C PHE A 214 -4.10 -17.75 -2.19
N ARG A 215 -3.87 -18.67 -3.10
CA ARG A 215 -3.38 -18.37 -4.45
C ARG A 215 -4.41 -17.63 -5.30
N ASN A 216 -5.64 -18.09 -5.27
CA ASN A 216 -6.74 -17.46 -6.00
C ASN A 216 -7.06 -16.06 -5.43
N THR A 217 -6.90 -15.87 -4.12
CA THR A 217 -7.06 -14.57 -3.47
C THR A 217 -6.11 -13.54 -4.07
N ILE A 218 -4.83 -13.89 -4.28
CA ILE A 218 -3.86 -12.97 -4.89
C ILE A 218 -4.28 -12.59 -6.31
N PHE A 219 -4.67 -13.55 -7.15
CA PHE A 219 -5.08 -13.27 -8.52
C PHE A 219 -6.35 -12.41 -8.62
N ILE A 220 -7.35 -12.71 -7.78
CA ILE A 220 -8.59 -11.91 -7.72
C ILE A 220 -8.28 -10.50 -7.21
N ALA A 221 -7.43 -10.36 -6.18
CA ALA A 221 -7.04 -9.08 -5.65
C ALA A 221 -6.30 -8.22 -6.69
N ILE A 222 -5.38 -8.80 -7.46
CA ILE A 222 -4.72 -8.12 -8.58
C ILE A 222 -5.75 -7.68 -9.62
N GLY A 223 -6.69 -8.55 -10.00
CA GLY A 223 -7.74 -8.22 -10.96
C GLY A 223 -8.62 -7.05 -10.50
N VAL A 224 -9.08 -7.07 -9.25
CA VAL A 224 -9.88 -5.99 -8.65
C VAL A 224 -9.07 -4.70 -8.57
N SER A 225 -7.82 -4.78 -8.11
CA SER A 225 -6.91 -3.64 -8.02
C SER A 225 -6.69 -2.98 -9.39
N LEU A 226 -6.40 -3.77 -10.42
CA LEU A 226 -6.21 -3.28 -11.79
C LEU A 226 -7.47 -2.60 -12.34
N LEU A 227 -8.63 -3.23 -12.19
CA LEU A 227 -9.90 -2.66 -12.66
C LEU A 227 -10.22 -1.34 -11.97
N CYS A 228 -10.07 -1.27 -10.64
CA CYS A 228 -10.32 -0.04 -9.88
C CYS A 228 -9.31 1.06 -10.20
N SER A 229 -8.05 0.72 -10.36
CA SER A 229 -7.00 1.70 -10.68
C SER A 229 -7.18 2.28 -12.07
N LEU A 230 -7.40 1.44 -13.07
CA LEU A 230 -7.64 1.90 -14.44
C LEU A 230 -8.92 2.73 -14.56
N SER A 231 -10.01 2.27 -13.95
CA SER A 231 -11.27 3.02 -13.95
C SER A 231 -11.19 4.32 -13.16
N GLY A 232 -10.48 4.33 -12.02
CA GLY A 232 -10.31 5.53 -11.19
C GLY A 232 -9.44 6.60 -11.87
N VAL A 233 -8.31 6.21 -12.49
CA VAL A 233 -7.46 7.15 -13.25
C VAL A 233 -8.21 7.71 -14.45
N THR A 234 -8.90 6.89 -15.23
CA THR A 234 -9.68 7.35 -16.38
C THR A 234 -10.86 8.21 -15.95
N SER A 235 -11.57 7.86 -14.89
CA SER A 235 -12.68 8.65 -14.36
C SER A 235 -12.22 10.02 -13.87
N SER A 236 -11.07 10.08 -13.19
CA SER A 236 -10.47 11.33 -12.74
C SER A 236 -10.22 12.29 -13.90
N TYR A 237 -9.69 11.79 -15.01
CA TYR A 237 -9.46 12.61 -16.20
C TYR A 237 -10.73 13.21 -16.76
N TYR A 238 -11.80 12.41 -16.91
CA TYR A 238 -13.07 12.90 -17.47
C TYR A 238 -13.88 13.78 -16.53
N LEU A 239 -13.76 13.55 -15.21
CA LEU A 239 -14.48 14.32 -14.19
C LEU A 239 -13.77 15.62 -13.81
N SER A 240 -12.45 15.72 -14.08
CA SER A 240 -11.69 16.95 -13.80
C SER A 240 -12.06 18.02 -14.84
N SER A 241 -12.76 19.06 -14.37
CA SER A 241 -13.07 20.25 -15.13
C SER A 241 -12.44 21.46 -14.46
N HIS A 242 -11.88 22.40 -15.23
CA HIS A 242 -11.35 23.63 -14.65
C HIS A 242 -12.47 24.41 -13.94
N PRO A 243 -12.28 24.87 -12.69
CA PRO A 243 -11.07 24.89 -11.86
C PRO A 243 -10.88 23.69 -10.90
N SER A 244 -11.77 22.68 -10.91
CA SER A 244 -11.72 21.56 -9.95
C SER A 244 -10.94 20.37 -10.53
N ILE A 245 -9.83 20.02 -9.86
CA ILE A 245 -9.02 18.84 -10.16
C ILE A 245 -9.36 17.76 -9.12
N ILE A 246 -9.90 16.64 -9.59
CA ILE A 246 -10.26 15.52 -8.71
C ILE A 246 -9.07 14.56 -8.64
N PRO A 247 -8.49 14.32 -7.43
CA PRO A 247 -7.36 13.42 -7.29
C PRO A 247 -7.78 11.97 -7.60
N PRO A 248 -7.08 11.28 -8.53
CA PRO A 248 -7.44 9.92 -8.91
C PRO A 248 -7.26 8.91 -7.79
N SER A 249 -6.34 9.16 -6.85
CA SER A 249 -6.17 8.35 -5.65
C SER A 249 -7.45 8.24 -4.82
N GLY A 250 -8.14 9.35 -4.60
CA GLY A 250 -9.41 9.37 -3.88
C GLY A 250 -10.50 8.58 -4.59
N LEU A 251 -10.62 8.71 -5.93
CA LEU A 251 -11.61 7.95 -6.71
C LEU A 251 -11.36 6.45 -6.68
N ILE A 252 -10.10 6.02 -6.79
CA ILE A 252 -9.73 4.59 -6.70
C ILE A 252 -10.13 4.02 -5.34
N VAL A 253 -9.85 4.73 -4.25
CA VAL A 253 -10.21 4.29 -2.89
C VAL A 253 -11.72 4.20 -2.71
N ILE A 254 -12.48 5.19 -3.23
CA ILE A 254 -13.95 5.17 -3.20
C ILE A 254 -14.48 3.96 -3.98
N LEU A 255 -13.94 3.67 -5.16
CA LEU A 255 -14.34 2.51 -5.95
C LEU A 255 -14.05 1.19 -5.23
N LEU A 256 -12.85 1.05 -4.64
CA LEU A 256 -12.49 -0.14 -3.86
C LEU A 256 -13.40 -0.32 -2.64
N SER A 257 -13.67 0.75 -1.90
CA SER A 257 -14.56 0.70 -0.73
C SER A 257 -16.01 0.39 -1.10
N ALA A 258 -16.50 0.91 -2.21
CA ALA A 258 -17.83 0.60 -2.73
C ALA A 258 -17.94 -0.88 -3.13
N ILE A 259 -16.95 -1.43 -3.86
CA ILE A 259 -16.93 -2.85 -4.22
C ILE A 259 -16.85 -3.73 -2.97
N PHE A 260 -16.00 -3.36 -1.99
CA PHE A 260 -15.92 -4.09 -0.72
C PHE A 260 -17.27 -4.15 -0.01
N THR A 261 -17.96 -3.03 0.09
CA THR A 261 -19.28 -2.94 0.74
C THR A 261 -20.33 -3.79 0.01
N ILE A 262 -20.36 -3.74 -1.32
CA ILE A 262 -21.29 -4.52 -2.14
C ILE A 262 -21.05 -6.03 -1.94
N VAL A 263 -19.79 -6.47 -1.97
CA VAL A 263 -19.44 -7.88 -1.79
C VAL A 263 -19.78 -8.36 -0.38
N LEU A 264 -19.55 -7.54 0.63
CA LEU A 264 -19.85 -7.85 2.03
C LEU A 264 -21.37 -8.00 2.24
N ILE A 265 -22.18 -7.08 1.73
CA ILE A 265 -23.66 -7.16 1.80
C ILE A 265 -24.16 -8.42 1.10
N LYS A 266 -23.64 -8.72 -0.09
CA LYS A 266 -24.04 -9.94 -0.84
C LYS A 266 -23.72 -11.23 -0.09
N ASN A 267 -22.60 -11.28 0.61
CA ASN A 267 -22.23 -12.47 1.38
C ASN A 267 -23.09 -12.62 2.65
N ASN A 268 -23.39 -11.52 3.35
CA ASN A 268 -24.27 -11.56 4.52
C ASN A 268 -25.68 -12.04 4.13
N LEU A 269 -26.26 -11.53 3.04
CA LEU A 269 -27.56 -12.00 2.54
C LEU A 269 -27.57 -13.49 2.17
N LYS A 270 -26.44 -14.03 1.68
CA LYS A 270 -26.34 -15.48 1.40
C LYS A 270 -26.29 -16.33 2.67
N ILE A 271 -25.72 -15.82 3.75
CA ILE A 271 -25.65 -16.50 5.04
C ILE A 271 -27.04 -16.54 5.68
N ASP A 272 -27.78 -15.43 5.68
CA ASP A 272 -29.13 -15.34 6.22
C ASP A 272 -30.11 -16.27 5.48
N ASN A 273 -30.10 -16.24 4.13
CA ASN A 273 -30.93 -17.14 3.33
C ASN A 273 -30.62 -18.65 3.56
N LYS A 274 -29.36 -18.98 3.91
CA LYS A 274 -28.96 -20.37 4.17
C LYS A 274 -29.34 -20.82 5.58
N LEU A 275 -29.47 -19.89 6.52
CA LEU A 275 -29.99 -20.15 7.86
C LEU A 275 -31.52 -20.36 7.81
N GLU A 276 -32.25 -19.53 7.05
CA GLU A 276 -33.71 -19.68 6.87
C GLU A 276 -34.12 -20.93 6.10
N SER A 277 -33.30 -21.45 5.19
CA SER A 277 -33.57 -22.66 4.44
C SER A 277 -33.33 -23.96 5.22
N ASN A 278 -32.72 -23.89 6.41
CA ASN A 278 -32.42 -25.03 7.28
C ASN A 278 -33.40 -25.13 8.47
N PHE A 279 -34.37 -24.22 8.55
CA PHE A 279 -35.55 -24.30 9.45
C PHE A 279 -36.81 -24.62 8.66
#